data_15a3207afcb930030c6d66d400def587
#
_entry.id   15a3207afcb930030c6d66d400def587
#
_cell.length_a   1.000
_cell.length_b   1.000
_cell.length_c   1.000
_cell.angle_alpha   90.00
_cell.angle_beta   90.00
_cell.angle_gamma   90.00
#
_symmetry.space_group_name_H-M   'P 1'
#
loop_
_entity.id
_entity.type
_entity.pdbx_description
1 polymer ?
#
loop_
_entity_poly.entity_id
_entity_poly.type
_entity_poly.pdbx_seq_one_letter_code
_entity_poly.pdbx_strand_id
1 'polypeptide(L)'
;MKPLDDQIREIVNRETRAWDAQDAELLVSCFHPAMVWPWPPTAQSHDPMTWVMVWGRFNAERWRRGWQELFDTHTLVHNRREIKKVVVSAEGDGAFAVVDIDTLWRHKLTGEQQHWKGRTCKIYTQVGTQWKMIAQTGVLDYGT
;
A
#
# COMPACT_ATOMS: atom_id res chain seq x y z
N MET A 1 -6.01 17.61 -19.34
CA MET A 1 -6.11 16.27 -18.70
C MET A 1 -4.71 15.69 -18.53
N LYS A 2 -4.40 15.23 -17.33
CA LYS A 2 -3.10 14.58 -17.11
C LYS A 2 -3.02 13.26 -17.86
N PRO A 3 -1.84 12.90 -18.40
CA PRO A 3 -1.64 11.56 -18.93
C PRO A 3 -2.00 10.48 -17.90
N LEU A 4 -2.45 9.31 -18.36
CA LEU A 4 -2.86 8.23 -17.47
C LEU A 4 -1.72 7.77 -16.58
N ASP A 5 -0.50 7.72 -17.10
CA ASP A 5 0.69 7.39 -16.33
C ASP A 5 0.85 8.32 -15.13
N ASP A 6 0.69 9.62 -15.33
CA ASP A 6 0.80 10.62 -14.27
C ASP A 6 -0.33 10.49 -13.26
N GLN A 7 -1.52 10.09 -13.69
CA GLN A 7 -2.63 9.85 -12.77
C GLN A 7 -2.34 8.69 -11.83
N ILE A 8 -1.70 7.63 -12.33
CA ILE A 8 -1.31 6.49 -11.48
C ILE A 8 -0.20 6.90 -10.52
N ARG A 9 0.79 7.66 -10.99
CA ARG A 9 1.84 8.19 -10.11
C ARG A 9 1.24 9.07 -9.02
N GLU A 10 0.22 9.83 -9.33
CA GLU A 10 -0.48 10.68 -8.36
C GLU A 10 -1.13 9.87 -7.25
N ILE A 11 -1.84 8.77 -7.57
CA ILE A 11 -2.47 7.95 -6.52
C ILE A 11 -1.44 7.20 -5.69
N VAL A 12 -0.34 6.73 -6.30
CA VAL A 12 0.76 6.12 -5.54
C VAL A 12 1.37 7.14 -4.57
N ASN A 13 1.60 8.37 -5.03
CA ASN A 13 2.18 9.42 -4.20
C ASN A 13 1.21 9.89 -3.11
N ARG A 14 -0.10 9.87 -3.38
CA ARG A 14 -1.11 10.17 -2.36
C ARG A 14 -1.04 9.16 -1.21
N GLU A 15 -0.91 7.89 -1.53
CA GLU A 15 -0.74 6.85 -0.52
C GLU A 15 0.54 7.09 0.29
N THR A 16 1.64 7.42 -0.37
CA THR A 16 2.90 7.72 0.30
C THR A 16 2.73 8.89 1.27
N ARG A 17 2.06 9.96 0.85
CA ARG A 17 1.78 11.10 1.73
C ARG A 17 0.93 10.71 2.93
N ALA A 18 -0.02 9.79 2.74
CA ALA A 18 -0.86 9.32 3.83
C ALA A 18 -0.04 8.59 4.90
N TRP A 19 0.91 7.74 4.47
CA TRP A 19 1.84 7.08 5.40
C TRP A 19 2.73 8.10 6.11
N ASP A 20 3.31 9.06 5.37
CA ASP A 20 4.19 10.08 5.93
C ASP A 20 3.47 10.94 6.99
N ALA A 21 2.23 11.31 6.70
CA ALA A 21 1.42 12.13 7.60
C ALA A 21 0.70 11.31 8.68
N GLN A 22 0.78 9.98 8.61
CA GLN A 22 0.03 9.09 9.48
C GLN A 22 -1.47 9.42 9.46
N ASP A 23 -2.00 9.62 8.25
CA ASP A 23 -3.39 10.00 8.00
C ASP A 23 -4.15 8.76 7.51
N ALA A 24 -4.79 8.06 8.45
CA ALA A 24 -5.51 6.83 8.16
C ALA A 24 -6.70 7.06 7.21
N GLU A 25 -7.35 8.21 7.33
CA GLU A 25 -8.50 8.53 6.48
C GLU A 25 -8.07 8.75 5.03
N LEU A 26 -7.01 9.51 4.81
CA LEU A 26 -6.44 9.69 3.48
C LEU A 26 -5.97 8.34 2.91
N LEU A 27 -5.34 7.52 3.75
CA LEU A 27 -4.85 6.21 3.32
C LEU A 27 -5.98 5.32 2.78
N VAL A 28 -7.05 5.14 3.54
CA VAL A 28 -8.15 4.27 3.09
C VAL A 28 -8.92 4.88 1.91
N SER A 29 -8.82 6.19 1.69
CA SER A 29 -9.44 6.83 0.53
C SER A 29 -8.82 6.38 -0.79
N CYS A 30 -7.60 5.82 -0.75
CA CYS A 30 -6.91 5.29 -1.92
C CYS A 30 -7.41 3.91 -2.33
N PHE A 31 -8.22 3.26 -1.49
CA PHE A 31 -8.60 1.87 -1.65
C PHE A 31 -9.98 1.73 -2.27
N HIS A 32 -10.11 0.75 -3.17
CA HIS A 32 -11.42 0.37 -3.73
C HIS A 32 -12.27 -0.27 -2.64
N PRO A 33 -13.60 -0.06 -2.64
CA PRO A 33 -14.48 -0.66 -1.63
C PRO A 33 -14.42 -2.19 -1.55
N ALA A 34 -13.98 -2.85 -2.62
CA ALA A 34 -13.82 -4.31 -2.67
C ALA A 34 -12.36 -4.74 -2.70
N MET A 35 -11.47 -3.93 -2.19
CA MET A 35 -10.03 -4.20 -2.21
C MET A 35 -9.68 -5.53 -1.56
N VAL A 36 -8.71 -6.22 -2.16
CA VAL A 36 -8.12 -7.44 -1.63
C VAL A 36 -6.66 -7.15 -1.26
N TRP A 37 -6.27 -7.52 -0.05
CA TRP A 37 -4.90 -7.31 0.40
C TRP A 37 -4.42 -8.50 1.22
N PRO A 38 -3.97 -9.57 0.56
CA PRO A 38 -3.33 -10.68 1.24
C PRO A 38 -1.90 -10.26 1.63
N TRP A 39 -1.50 -10.60 2.84
CA TRP A 39 -0.20 -10.21 3.39
C TRP A 39 0.72 -11.44 3.48
N PRO A 40 1.94 -11.35 2.93
CA PRO A 40 2.93 -12.39 3.19
C PRO A 40 3.34 -12.35 4.66
N PRO A 41 3.44 -13.52 5.34
CA PRO A 41 3.86 -13.54 6.74
C PRO A 41 5.23 -12.92 6.98
N THR A 42 6.14 -13.07 6.01
CA THR A 42 7.46 -12.44 6.03
C THR A 42 7.79 -11.93 4.62
N ALA A 43 8.80 -11.05 4.53
CA ALA A 43 9.24 -10.53 3.23
C ALA A 43 9.85 -11.62 2.32
N GLN A 44 10.13 -12.81 2.85
CA GLN A 44 10.65 -13.95 2.11
C GLN A 44 9.56 -14.94 1.70
N SER A 45 8.31 -14.69 2.08
CA SER A 45 7.20 -15.60 1.81
C SER A 45 6.63 -15.37 0.42
N HIS A 46 7.33 -15.86 -0.60
CA HIS A 46 6.96 -15.65 -2.01
C HIS A 46 5.87 -16.58 -2.52
N ASP A 47 5.46 -17.60 -1.73
CA ASP A 47 4.38 -18.49 -2.11
C ASP A 47 3.04 -17.88 -1.68
N PRO A 48 2.19 -17.46 -2.64
CA PRO A 48 0.91 -16.85 -2.30
C PRO A 48 -0.01 -17.75 -1.46
N MET A 49 0.21 -19.05 -1.49
CA MET A 49 -0.61 -19.99 -0.71
C MET A 49 -0.36 -19.84 0.79
N THR A 50 0.74 -19.22 1.19
CA THR A 50 1.05 -18.97 2.60
C THR A 50 0.58 -17.59 3.09
N TRP A 51 0.08 -16.74 2.19
CA TRP A 51 -0.33 -15.38 2.54
C TRP A 51 -1.64 -15.39 3.31
N VAL A 52 -1.83 -14.37 4.17
CA VAL A 52 -2.98 -14.29 5.06
C VAL A 52 -3.75 -12.99 4.86
N MET A 53 -5.05 -13.05 5.09
CA MET A 53 -5.95 -11.89 5.05
C MET A 53 -6.19 -11.44 6.49
N VAL A 54 -5.25 -10.68 7.05
CA VAL A 54 -5.23 -10.34 8.49
C VAL A 54 -6.53 -9.67 8.94
N TRP A 55 -7.02 -8.71 8.13
CA TRP A 55 -8.26 -8.00 8.44
C TRP A 55 -9.43 -8.45 7.56
N GLY A 56 -9.24 -9.55 6.82
CA GLY A 56 -10.26 -10.08 5.95
C GLY A 56 -10.58 -9.13 4.80
N ARG A 57 -11.83 -9.14 4.38
CA ARG A 57 -12.32 -8.29 3.30
C ARG A 57 -12.22 -6.81 3.70
N PHE A 58 -11.92 -5.94 2.73
CA PHE A 58 -11.81 -4.52 2.99
C PHE A 58 -13.11 -3.95 3.57
N ASN A 59 -12.95 -3.20 4.66
CA ASN A 59 -13.99 -2.40 5.29
C ASN A 59 -13.33 -1.10 5.70
N ALA A 60 -13.75 0.01 5.12
CA ALA A 60 -13.08 1.29 5.30
C ALA A 60 -12.94 1.69 6.76
N GLU A 61 -13.98 1.53 7.56
CA GLU A 61 -13.94 1.92 8.96
C GLU A 61 -13.03 1.02 9.78
N ARG A 62 -13.13 -0.32 9.61
CA ARG A 62 -12.27 -1.26 10.32
C ARG A 62 -10.80 -1.06 9.96
N TRP A 63 -10.49 -0.88 8.67
CA TRP A 63 -9.12 -0.69 8.21
C TRP A 63 -8.58 0.66 8.67
N ARG A 64 -9.40 1.72 8.61
CA ARG A 64 -8.99 3.02 9.13
C ARG A 64 -8.61 2.93 10.61
N ARG A 65 -9.42 2.23 11.42
CA ARG A 65 -9.11 2.04 12.84
C ARG A 65 -7.84 1.24 13.04
N GLY A 66 -7.62 0.20 12.24
CA GLY A 66 -6.42 -0.62 12.33
C GLY A 66 -5.15 0.19 12.02
N TRP A 67 -5.17 0.96 10.94
CA TRP A 67 -4.03 1.83 10.62
C TRP A 67 -3.86 2.94 11.64
N GLN A 68 -4.96 3.51 12.14
CA GLN A 68 -4.88 4.53 13.16
C GLN A 68 -4.23 4.00 14.44
N GLU A 69 -4.55 2.76 14.82
CA GLU A 69 -3.91 2.11 15.97
C GLU A 69 -2.40 1.97 15.75
N LEU A 70 -1.97 1.56 14.57
CA LEU A 70 -0.55 1.52 14.23
C LEU A 70 0.08 2.91 14.38
N PHE A 71 -0.57 3.95 13.85
CA PHE A 71 -0.05 5.32 13.93
C PHE A 71 0.02 5.83 15.37
N ASP A 72 -0.95 5.45 16.20
CA ASP A 72 -1.00 5.88 17.59
C ASP A 72 0.06 5.18 18.45
N THR A 73 0.41 3.94 18.11
CA THR A 73 1.32 3.11 18.93
C THR A 73 2.76 3.13 18.44
N HIS A 74 3.01 3.61 17.24
CA HIS A 74 4.35 3.58 16.63
C HIS A 74 4.78 4.96 16.15
N THR A 75 6.10 5.19 16.21
CA THR A 75 6.74 6.33 15.59
C THR A 75 7.22 5.92 14.20
N LEU A 76 6.91 6.72 13.19
CA LEU A 76 7.46 6.53 11.85
C LEU A 76 8.90 7.04 11.84
N VAL A 77 9.85 6.13 11.74
CA VAL A 77 11.28 6.50 11.70
C VAL A 77 11.65 7.01 10.31
N HIS A 78 11.25 6.27 9.28
CA HIS A 78 11.36 6.73 7.90
C HIS A 78 10.35 5.98 7.02
N ASN A 79 10.02 6.60 5.88
CA ASN A 79 9.16 5.99 4.87
C ASN A 79 9.70 6.41 3.50
N ARG A 80 10.46 5.50 2.88
CA ARG A 80 11.07 5.73 1.57
C ARG A 80 10.37 4.85 0.56
N ARG A 81 9.79 5.46 -0.46
CA ARG A 81 9.04 4.74 -1.49
C ARG A 81 9.45 5.26 -2.86
N GLU A 82 9.76 4.33 -3.75
CA GLU A 82 10.21 4.65 -5.09
C GLU A 82 9.35 3.90 -6.11
N ILE A 83 8.74 4.66 -7.02
CA ILE A 83 7.98 4.06 -8.12
C ILE A 83 8.99 3.57 -9.15
N LYS A 84 9.01 2.25 -9.37
CA LYS A 84 9.93 1.63 -10.34
C LYS A 84 9.30 1.53 -11.71
N LYS A 85 7.99 1.31 -11.80
CA LYS A 85 7.30 1.14 -13.06
C LYS A 85 5.81 1.40 -12.90
N VAL A 86 5.22 1.98 -13.93
CA VAL A 86 3.77 2.14 -14.07
C VAL A 86 3.37 1.59 -15.43
N VAL A 87 2.32 0.77 -15.46
CA VAL A 87 1.76 0.23 -16.70
C VAL A 87 0.26 0.46 -16.67
N VAL A 88 -0.25 1.07 -17.74
CA VAL A 88 -1.68 1.35 -17.90
C VAL A 88 -2.21 0.50 -19.04
N SER A 89 -3.41 -0.07 -18.88
CA SER A 89 -4.05 -0.86 -19.92
C SER A 89 -4.31 -0.01 -21.18
N ALA A 90 -4.38 -0.67 -22.33
CA ALA A 90 -4.66 0.01 -23.59
C ALA A 90 -6.01 0.74 -23.56
N GLU A 91 -6.98 0.20 -22.84
CA GLU A 91 -8.32 0.79 -22.68
C GLU A 91 -8.35 1.94 -21.67
N GLY A 92 -7.30 2.10 -20.88
CA GLY A 92 -7.21 3.17 -19.89
C GLY A 92 -8.04 2.95 -18.63
N ASP A 93 -8.43 1.71 -18.35
CA ASP A 93 -9.34 1.37 -17.25
C ASP A 93 -8.69 0.56 -16.14
N GLY A 94 -7.48 0.07 -16.35
CA GLY A 94 -6.72 -0.67 -15.36
C GLY A 94 -5.25 -0.32 -15.41
N ALA A 95 -4.57 -0.48 -14.30
CA ALA A 95 -3.14 -0.17 -14.23
C ALA A 95 -2.48 -0.93 -13.10
N PHE A 96 -1.15 -1.05 -13.17
CA PHE A 96 -0.39 -1.46 -12.01
C PHE A 96 0.87 -0.60 -11.85
N ALA A 97 1.35 -0.54 -10.61
CA ALA A 97 2.59 0.12 -10.27
C ALA A 97 3.48 -0.82 -9.46
N VAL A 98 4.75 -0.82 -9.80
CA VAL A 98 5.79 -1.52 -9.03
C VAL A 98 6.48 -0.47 -8.17
N VAL A 99 6.45 -0.67 -6.85
CA VAL A 99 6.94 0.31 -5.88
C VAL A 99 7.90 -0.37 -4.91
N ASP A 100 9.10 0.17 -4.78
CA ASP A 100 10.04 -0.25 -3.75
C ASP A 100 9.73 0.51 -2.46
N ILE A 101 9.68 -0.22 -1.36
CA ILE A 101 9.26 0.27 -0.05
C ILE A 101 10.37 0.02 0.97
N ASP A 102 10.67 1.03 1.75
CA ASP A 102 11.54 0.94 2.92
C ASP A 102 10.91 1.81 4.01
N THR A 103 10.07 1.20 4.83
CA THR A 103 9.30 1.87 5.87
C THR A 103 9.66 1.27 7.21
N LEU A 104 10.14 2.10 8.13
CA LEU A 104 10.55 1.65 9.47
C LEU A 104 9.68 2.31 10.53
N TRP A 105 9.07 1.47 11.36
CA TRP A 105 8.29 1.86 12.51
C TRP A 105 9.00 1.45 13.79
N ARG A 106 8.80 2.23 14.86
CA ARG A 106 9.29 1.88 16.20
C ARG A 106 8.12 2.02 17.18
N HIS A 107 7.88 0.97 17.97
CA HIS A 107 6.84 1.00 18.99
C HIS A 107 7.20 2.03 20.06
N LYS A 108 6.25 2.91 20.40
CA LYS A 108 6.50 4.02 21.34
C LYS A 108 6.86 3.58 22.75
N LEU A 109 6.31 2.45 23.21
CA LEU A 109 6.53 1.96 24.56
C LEU A 109 7.69 0.97 24.64
N THR A 110 7.74 -0.01 23.74
CA THR A 110 8.71 -1.11 23.81
C THR A 110 9.99 -0.83 23.03
N GLY A 111 9.98 0.12 22.09
CA GLY A 111 11.10 0.37 21.21
C GLY A 111 11.28 -0.69 20.13
N GLU A 112 10.42 -1.70 20.09
CA GLU A 112 10.49 -2.75 19.07
C GLU A 112 10.30 -2.15 17.68
N GLN A 113 11.13 -2.58 16.73
CA GLN A 113 11.09 -2.09 15.36
C GLN A 113 10.30 -3.03 14.47
N GLN A 114 9.55 -2.45 13.55
CA GLN A 114 8.85 -3.16 12.49
C GLN A 114 9.30 -2.56 11.17
N HIS A 115 9.97 -3.36 10.35
CA HIS A 115 10.59 -2.90 9.12
C HIS A 115 9.91 -3.54 7.92
N TRP A 116 9.30 -2.71 7.09
CA TRP A 116 8.72 -3.13 5.82
C TRP A 116 9.70 -2.75 4.71
N LYS A 117 10.42 -3.74 4.22
CA LYS A 117 11.42 -3.49 3.18
C LYS A 117 11.28 -4.53 2.08
N GLY A 118 11.11 -4.04 0.85
CA GLY A 118 10.97 -4.90 -0.32
C GLY A 118 10.19 -4.20 -1.41
N ARG A 119 9.56 -5.00 -2.25
CA ARG A 119 8.84 -4.52 -3.44
C ARG A 119 7.38 -4.96 -3.39
N THR A 120 6.49 -4.05 -3.79
CA THR A 120 5.07 -4.38 -3.96
C THR A 120 4.65 -4.17 -5.42
N CYS A 121 3.67 -4.97 -5.86
CA CYS A 121 2.91 -4.66 -7.07
C CYS A 121 1.52 -4.22 -6.63
N LYS A 122 1.14 -3.03 -7.05
CA LYS A 122 -0.14 -2.41 -6.71
C LYS A 122 -1.01 -2.37 -7.96
N ILE A 123 -2.25 -2.83 -7.85
CA ILE A 123 -3.18 -2.91 -8.96
C ILE A 123 -4.29 -1.89 -8.74
N TYR A 124 -4.55 -1.09 -9.77
CA TYR A 124 -5.52 0.00 -9.73
C TYR A 124 -6.61 -0.20 -10.76
N THR A 125 -7.81 0.24 -10.43
CA THR A 125 -8.93 0.29 -11.35
C THR A 125 -9.63 1.63 -11.23
N GLN A 126 -10.38 2.01 -12.25
CA GLN A 126 -11.15 3.26 -12.22
C GLN A 126 -12.54 3.03 -11.64
N VAL A 127 -12.95 3.92 -10.74
CA VAL A 127 -14.29 3.98 -10.19
C VAL A 127 -14.82 5.39 -10.53
N GLY A 128 -15.68 5.47 -11.54
CA GLY A 128 -16.07 6.78 -12.08
C GLY A 128 -14.86 7.48 -12.70
N THR A 129 -14.50 8.62 -12.17
CA THR A 129 -13.33 9.39 -12.64
C THR A 129 -12.11 9.23 -11.74
N GLN A 130 -12.19 8.36 -10.72
CA GLN A 130 -11.13 8.19 -9.73
C GLN A 130 -10.46 6.84 -9.86
N TRP A 131 -9.14 6.84 -9.70
CA TRP A 131 -8.37 5.61 -9.57
C TRP A 131 -8.37 5.14 -8.11
N LYS A 132 -8.56 3.83 -7.92
CA LYS A 132 -8.54 3.20 -6.60
C LYS A 132 -7.72 1.93 -6.67
N MET A 133 -6.98 1.63 -5.59
CA MET A 133 -6.23 0.39 -5.52
C MET A 133 -7.17 -0.77 -5.18
N ILE A 134 -7.16 -1.81 -6.01
CA ILE A 134 -8.02 -2.98 -5.85
C ILE A 134 -7.29 -4.17 -5.23
N ALA A 135 -5.97 -4.23 -5.38
CA ALA A 135 -5.16 -5.31 -4.82
C ALA A 135 -3.69 -4.91 -4.76
N GLN A 136 -2.92 -5.60 -3.92
CA GLN A 136 -1.46 -5.51 -3.92
C GLN A 136 -0.86 -6.80 -3.37
N THR A 137 0.40 -7.05 -3.70
CA THR A 137 1.10 -8.28 -3.27
C THR A 137 1.58 -8.23 -1.82
N GLY A 138 1.62 -7.04 -1.21
CA GLY A 138 2.34 -6.86 0.04
C GLY A 138 3.84 -6.69 -0.22
N VAL A 139 4.60 -6.49 0.83
CA VAL A 139 6.03 -6.18 0.72
C VAL A 139 6.84 -7.48 0.69
N LEU A 140 7.52 -7.71 -0.44
CA LEU A 140 8.34 -8.91 -0.64
C LEU A 140 9.78 -8.51 -0.98
N ASP A 141 10.72 -9.26 -0.43
CA ASP A 141 12.15 -9.10 -0.71
C ASP A 141 12.52 -9.98 -1.90
N TYR A 142 12.96 -9.34 -2.99
CA TYR A 142 13.42 -10.03 -4.19
C TYR A 142 14.95 -10.06 -4.30
N GLY A 143 15.63 -9.62 -3.25
CA GLY A 143 17.07 -9.39 -3.30
C GLY A 143 17.38 -8.08 -4.03
N THR A 144 18.63 -7.76 -4.11
CA THR A 144 19.10 -6.53 -4.79
C THR A 144 20.07 -6.84 -5.89
#